data_500f68bfef6c510911d2619b0a70e30e
#
_entry.id   500f68bfef6c510911d2619b0a70e30e
#
_cell.length_a   1.000
_cell.length_b   1.000
_cell.length_c   1.000
_cell.angle_alpha   90.00
_cell.angle_beta   90.00
_cell.angle_gamma   90.00
#
_symmetry.space_group_name_H-M   'P 1'
#
loop_
_entity.id
_entity.type
_entity.pdbx_description
1 polymer ?
#
loop_
_entity_poly.entity_id
_entity_poly.type
_entity_poly.pdbx_seq_one_letter_code
_entity_poly.pdbx_strand_id
1 'polypeptide(L)'
;MPHNKVGWGLRKDWGTLTLAMRKWNGAAGAVLGVFCLSALLAGCGMPSLGGLLGPKPAVPIAAEGVSEEAMLSAAKSDEGDATGTAPATLACPQFAIWPNTQTLTAYESGRDGDGLAIVHRGEITQTARECQIQGGHVSIKYGFSGRVLLGPRGTAGHVSLPVNVVLTDAGKQRVQGDSLRVEVDIAPDKPIGYFSSVRTITFDVPEGARTADYKLYVAFEKAG
;
A
#
# COMPACT_ATOMS: atom_id res chain seq x y z
N MET A 1 24.04 59.00 -9.48
CA MET A 1 24.00 57.58 -9.10
C MET A 1 22.93 56.92 -9.95
N PRO A 2 23.27 56.04 -10.90
CA PRO A 2 22.33 55.61 -11.93
C PRO A 2 21.54 54.37 -11.50
N HIS A 3 20.25 54.41 -11.73
CA HIS A 3 19.29 53.33 -11.64
C HIS A 3 19.48 52.35 -12.81
N ASN A 4 19.75 51.09 -12.52
CA ASN A 4 19.80 50.01 -13.51
C ASN A 4 18.43 49.30 -13.56
N LYS A 5 17.67 49.54 -14.63
CA LYS A 5 16.41 48.84 -14.95
C LYS A 5 16.77 47.59 -15.77
N VAL A 6 16.66 46.42 -15.21
CA VAL A 6 16.72 45.14 -15.94
C VAL A 6 15.32 44.81 -16.43
N GLY A 7 15.10 44.89 -17.74
CA GLY A 7 13.85 44.52 -18.40
C GLY A 7 13.75 42.98 -18.54
N TRP A 8 12.64 42.44 -18.10
CA TRP A 8 12.26 41.03 -18.32
C TRP A 8 11.47 40.91 -19.61
N GLY A 9 12.12 40.41 -20.66
CA GLY A 9 11.46 40.07 -21.91
C GLY A 9 10.73 38.73 -21.79
N LEU A 10 9.42 38.78 -21.79
CA LEU A 10 8.55 37.60 -21.97
C LEU A 10 8.62 37.14 -23.43
N ARG A 11 9.25 36.01 -23.72
CA ARG A 11 9.04 35.27 -24.96
C ARG A 11 7.94 34.24 -24.77
N LYS A 12 6.82 34.48 -25.41
CA LYS A 12 5.73 33.51 -25.60
C LYS A 12 6.02 32.74 -26.89
N ASP A 13 6.57 31.54 -26.79
CA ASP A 13 6.62 30.64 -27.93
C ASP A 13 5.57 29.53 -27.70
N TRP A 14 4.43 29.71 -28.33
CA TRP A 14 3.38 28.73 -28.46
C TRP A 14 3.73 27.78 -29.60
N GLY A 15 4.43 26.69 -29.30
CA GLY A 15 4.63 25.60 -30.24
C GLY A 15 3.35 24.78 -30.35
N THR A 16 2.70 24.87 -31.49
CA THR A 16 1.60 24.02 -31.93
C THR A 16 2.09 22.56 -32.09
N LEU A 17 1.72 21.69 -31.17
CA LEU A 17 1.91 20.24 -31.31
C LEU A 17 0.72 19.67 -32.09
N THR A 18 0.97 19.39 -33.36
CA THR A 18 0.08 18.64 -34.25
C THR A 18 -0.02 17.19 -33.79
N LEU A 19 -1.25 16.77 -33.44
CA LEU A 19 -1.66 15.41 -33.18
C LEU A 19 -1.57 14.57 -34.47
N ALA A 20 -0.60 13.69 -34.57
CA ALA A 20 -0.56 12.63 -35.56
C ALA A 20 -1.42 11.45 -35.06
N MET A 21 -2.67 11.38 -35.51
CA MET A 21 -3.52 10.20 -35.41
C MET A 21 -2.99 9.11 -36.34
N ARG A 22 -2.38 8.09 -35.77
CA ARG A 22 -2.01 6.86 -36.49
C ARG A 22 -3.20 5.90 -36.45
N LYS A 23 -3.95 5.88 -37.59
CA LYS A 23 -4.97 4.86 -37.89
C LYS A 23 -4.30 3.48 -37.93
N TRP A 24 -4.72 2.56 -37.09
CA TRP A 24 -4.40 1.17 -37.18
C TRP A 24 -5.64 0.43 -37.72
N ASN A 25 -5.62 0.18 -39.03
CA ASN A 25 -6.56 -0.72 -39.72
C ASN A 25 -5.94 -2.11 -39.79
N GLY A 26 -6.78 -3.09 -39.61
CA GLY A 26 -6.52 -4.43 -40.16
C GLY A 26 -6.50 -5.51 -39.08
N ALA A 27 -7.35 -6.36 -39.10
CA ALA A 27 -7.79 -7.45 -39.89
C ALA A 27 -8.57 -8.43 -39.02
N ALA A 28 -9.72 -8.77 -39.50
CA ALA A 28 -10.57 -9.84 -39.03
C ALA A 28 -9.87 -11.20 -39.19
N GLY A 29 -9.99 -12.06 -38.19
CA GLY A 29 -9.64 -13.47 -38.27
C GLY A 29 -10.62 -14.26 -37.42
N ALA A 30 -11.70 -14.71 -38.06
CA ALA A 30 -12.61 -15.68 -37.50
C ALA A 30 -11.98 -17.06 -37.57
N VAL A 31 -11.89 -17.78 -36.46
CA VAL A 31 -11.72 -19.24 -36.44
C VAL A 31 -12.74 -19.81 -35.46
N LEU A 32 -13.73 -20.45 -36.04
CA LEU A 32 -14.65 -21.41 -35.44
C LEU A 32 -13.83 -22.63 -34.98
N GLY A 33 -13.98 -23.04 -33.75
CA GLY A 33 -13.51 -24.31 -33.22
C GLY A 33 -14.51 -24.82 -32.18
N VAL A 34 -15.44 -25.62 -32.69
CA VAL A 34 -16.35 -26.52 -31.96
C VAL A 34 -15.52 -27.70 -31.47
N PHE A 35 -15.66 -28.16 -30.25
CA PHE A 35 -15.70 -29.59 -29.85
C PHE A 35 -15.68 -29.72 -28.32
N CYS A 36 -16.82 -30.16 -27.80
CA CYS A 36 -17.04 -31.51 -27.18
C CYS A 36 -16.56 -31.66 -25.74
N LEU A 37 -17.50 -31.81 -24.90
CA LEU A 37 -18.10 -33.06 -24.37
C LEU A 37 -17.44 -33.60 -23.08
N SER A 38 -18.26 -33.63 -22.03
CA SER A 38 -18.39 -34.68 -21.03
C SER A 38 -17.22 -34.93 -20.04
N ALA A 39 -17.49 -34.73 -18.75
CA ALA A 39 -17.48 -35.83 -17.77
C ALA A 39 -17.96 -35.36 -16.40
N LEU A 40 -19.11 -35.88 -16.01
CA LEU A 40 -19.61 -36.00 -14.65
C LEU A 40 -18.70 -36.93 -13.86
N LEU A 41 -18.13 -36.46 -12.76
CA LEU A 41 -17.64 -37.33 -11.70
C LEU A 41 -18.10 -36.75 -10.37
N ALA A 42 -19.20 -37.35 -9.90
CA ALA A 42 -19.64 -37.30 -8.51
C ALA A 42 -18.59 -37.97 -7.63
N GLY A 43 -17.93 -37.22 -6.77
CA GLY A 43 -17.05 -37.70 -5.72
C GLY A 43 -17.72 -37.54 -4.38
N CYS A 44 -18.26 -38.64 -3.84
CA CYS A 44 -18.80 -38.75 -2.48
C CYS A 44 -17.76 -38.38 -1.45
N GLY A 45 -18.09 -37.41 -0.59
CA GLY A 45 -17.36 -37.14 0.64
C GLY A 45 -17.51 -38.28 1.67
N MET A 46 -16.39 -38.74 2.19
CA MET A 46 -16.39 -39.54 3.40
C MET A 46 -16.17 -38.67 4.63
N PRO A 47 -17.00 -38.75 5.68
CA PRO A 47 -16.67 -38.17 6.97
C PRO A 47 -15.62 -39.04 7.67
N SER A 48 -14.42 -38.51 7.86
CA SER A 48 -13.39 -39.12 8.66
C SER A 48 -13.69 -38.90 10.15
N LEU A 49 -14.28 -39.88 10.80
CA LEU A 49 -14.31 -40.04 12.25
C LEU A 49 -13.06 -40.82 12.63
N GLY A 50 -12.20 -40.24 13.44
CA GLY A 50 -11.14 -41.03 14.08
C GLY A 50 -9.91 -40.22 14.44
N GLY A 51 -9.69 -40.06 15.73
CA GLY A 51 -8.41 -39.57 16.22
C GLY A 51 -8.47 -39.00 17.62
N LEU A 52 -8.83 -39.85 18.57
CA LEU A 52 -8.67 -39.62 20.01
C LEU A 52 -7.17 -39.73 20.36
N LEU A 53 -6.66 -38.78 21.16
CA LEU A 53 -5.46 -38.86 21.97
C LEU A 53 -4.09 -38.89 21.23
N GLY A 54 -3.55 -37.70 20.98
CA GLY A 54 -2.12 -37.45 20.84
C GLY A 54 -1.70 -36.27 21.70
N PRO A 55 -0.52 -36.28 22.35
CA PRO A 55 -0.04 -35.16 23.15
C PRO A 55 0.19 -33.95 22.27
N LYS A 56 -0.40 -32.82 22.66
CA LYS A 56 -0.29 -31.50 22.03
C LYS A 56 1.19 -31.09 22.00
N PRO A 57 1.82 -30.92 20.85
CA PRO A 57 3.15 -30.31 20.81
C PRO A 57 3.03 -28.88 21.31
N ALA A 58 3.90 -28.48 22.23
CA ALA A 58 4.04 -27.12 22.69
C ALA A 58 4.41 -26.27 21.48
N VAL A 59 3.53 -25.33 21.10
CA VAL A 59 3.80 -24.32 20.09
C VAL A 59 4.81 -23.35 20.68
N PRO A 60 5.99 -23.16 20.08
CA PRO A 60 6.85 -22.07 20.49
C PRO A 60 6.11 -20.77 20.19
N ILE A 61 6.03 -19.89 21.18
CA ILE A 61 5.55 -18.51 21.03
C ILE A 61 6.60 -17.80 20.18
N ALA A 62 6.47 -17.91 18.86
CA ALA A 62 7.21 -17.07 17.93
C ALA A 62 6.51 -15.73 17.91
N ALA A 63 7.33 -14.67 18.00
CA ALA A 63 6.95 -13.28 17.94
C ALA A 63 5.72 -13.00 17.05
N GLU A 64 4.76 -12.25 17.58
CA GLU A 64 3.55 -11.81 16.90
C GLU A 64 3.86 -10.98 15.66
N GLY A 65 4.32 -11.63 14.62
CA GLY A 65 4.20 -11.11 13.26
C GLY A 65 2.74 -11.34 12.84
N VAL A 66 2.00 -10.27 12.63
CA VAL A 66 0.67 -10.36 12.05
C VAL A 66 0.81 -11.09 10.72
N SER A 67 0.19 -12.27 10.60
CA SER A 67 0.30 -13.09 9.38
C SER A 67 -0.32 -12.32 8.20
N GLU A 68 0.25 -12.49 7.02
CA GLU A 68 -0.28 -11.93 5.77
C GLU A 68 -1.77 -12.27 5.58
N GLU A 69 -2.19 -13.42 6.09
CA GLU A 69 -3.58 -13.90 6.10
C GLU A 69 -4.50 -13.07 7.01
N ALA A 70 -3.99 -12.56 8.14
CA ALA A 70 -4.74 -11.64 8.99
C ALA A 70 -4.88 -10.25 8.33
N MET A 71 -3.88 -9.82 7.55
CA MET A 71 -3.95 -8.60 6.75
C MET A 71 -4.93 -8.74 5.57
N LEU A 72 -4.94 -9.89 4.90
CA LEU A 72 -5.89 -10.21 3.82
C LEU A 72 -7.33 -10.32 4.31
N SER A 73 -7.56 -10.85 5.51
CA SER A 73 -8.90 -10.92 6.09
C SER A 73 -9.41 -9.54 6.52
N ALA A 74 -8.53 -8.64 6.99
CA ALA A 74 -8.88 -7.25 7.27
C ALA A 74 -9.16 -6.45 5.99
N ALA A 75 -8.44 -6.72 4.89
CA ALA A 75 -8.69 -6.09 3.59
C ALA A 75 -10.02 -6.55 2.96
N LYS A 76 -10.42 -7.80 3.17
CA LYS A 76 -11.73 -8.31 2.72
C LYS A 76 -12.92 -7.65 3.43
N SER A 77 -12.72 -7.10 4.62
CA SER A 77 -13.77 -6.39 5.35
C SER A 77 -14.16 -5.06 4.68
N ASP A 78 -13.31 -4.50 3.82
CA ASP A 78 -13.60 -3.27 3.08
C ASP A 78 -14.54 -3.49 1.86
N GLU A 79 -14.60 -4.70 1.30
CA GLU A 79 -15.54 -5.04 0.21
C GLU A 79 -16.95 -5.39 0.71
N GLY A 80 -17.09 -5.72 2.00
CA GLY A 80 -18.38 -6.11 2.60
C GLY A 80 -19.30 -4.95 2.97
N ASP A 81 -18.83 -3.72 3.07
CA ASP A 81 -19.59 -2.58 3.59
C ASP A 81 -20.09 -1.59 2.49
N ALA A 82 -19.98 -1.96 1.22
CA ALA A 82 -20.56 -1.16 0.12
C ALA A 82 -22.10 -1.16 0.09
N THR A 83 -22.78 -1.96 0.92
CA THR A 83 -24.24 -2.06 1.01
C THR A 83 -24.84 -1.64 2.36
N GLY A 84 -24.02 -1.34 3.34
CA GLY A 84 -24.46 -0.83 4.62
C GLY A 84 -24.63 0.70 4.57
N THR A 85 -25.86 1.18 4.65
CA THR A 85 -26.27 2.59 4.73
C THR A 85 -25.83 3.19 6.09
N ALA A 86 -24.55 3.12 6.44
CA ALA A 86 -24.04 3.94 7.54
C ALA A 86 -24.07 5.40 7.08
N PRO A 87 -24.64 6.32 7.86
CA PRO A 87 -24.63 7.73 7.50
C PRO A 87 -23.18 8.17 7.30
N ALA A 88 -22.91 8.98 6.26
CA ALA A 88 -21.57 9.43 5.89
C ALA A 88 -20.80 10.10 7.06
N THR A 89 -21.51 10.53 8.10
CA THR A 89 -20.95 11.05 9.36
C THR A 89 -20.23 9.98 10.20
N LEU A 90 -20.53 8.69 9.97
CA LEU A 90 -19.94 7.55 10.71
C LEU A 90 -19.08 6.66 9.81
N ALA A 91 -18.84 7.06 8.56
CA ALA A 91 -18.01 6.28 7.67
C ALA A 91 -16.53 6.32 8.12
N CYS A 92 -15.89 5.17 8.11
CA CYS A 92 -14.47 5.03 8.43
C CYS A 92 -13.59 5.88 7.49
N PRO A 93 -12.65 6.69 7.99
CA PRO A 93 -11.68 7.40 7.18
C PRO A 93 -10.93 6.46 6.23
N GLN A 94 -10.71 6.87 4.99
CA GLN A 94 -9.95 6.06 4.04
C GLN A 94 -8.49 5.96 4.45
N PHE A 95 -7.89 4.79 4.24
CA PHE A 95 -6.46 4.57 4.39
C PHE A 95 -5.85 4.26 3.03
N ALA A 96 -4.88 5.03 2.60
CA ALA A 96 -4.28 4.93 1.28
C ALA A 96 -2.77 5.19 1.33
N ILE A 97 -2.06 4.79 0.31
CA ILE A 97 -0.67 5.16 0.10
C ILE A 97 -0.64 6.60 -0.44
N TRP A 98 0.23 7.44 0.11
CA TRP A 98 0.42 8.80 -0.40
C TRP A 98 0.93 8.75 -1.84
N PRO A 99 0.38 9.54 -2.78
CA PRO A 99 0.77 9.50 -4.18
C PRO A 99 2.29 9.68 -4.37
N ASN A 100 2.88 8.83 -5.22
CA ASN A 100 4.31 8.82 -5.56
C ASN A 100 5.28 8.56 -4.40
N THR A 101 4.80 7.97 -3.29
CA THR A 101 5.64 7.62 -2.13
C THR A 101 5.58 6.15 -1.75
N GLN A 102 4.93 5.32 -2.55
CA GLN A 102 4.83 3.88 -2.35
C GLN A 102 6.16 3.15 -2.46
N THR A 103 7.18 3.81 -3.02
CA THR A 103 8.49 3.22 -3.27
C THR A 103 9.59 4.09 -2.69
N LEU A 104 10.54 3.44 -2.00
CA LEU A 104 11.78 4.03 -1.54
C LEU A 104 12.95 3.26 -2.16
N THR A 105 13.82 3.94 -2.91
CA THR A 105 15.02 3.35 -3.49
C THR A 105 16.26 3.95 -2.82
N ALA A 106 17.11 3.10 -2.26
CA ALA A 106 18.40 3.48 -1.73
C ALA A 106 19.49 3.18 -2.76
N TYR A 107 20.38 4.14 -2.96
CA TYR A 107 21.50 4.04 -3.88
C TYR A 107 22.83 4.07 -3.12
N GLU A 108 23.91 3.64 -3.77
CA GLU A 108 25.26 3.95 -3.31
C GLU A 108 25.44 5.48 -3.23
N SER A 109 26.20 5.93 -2.27
CA SER A 109 26.45 7.36 -2.04
C SER A 109 26.93 8.07 -3.31
N GLY A 110 26.25 9.17 -3.66
CA GLY A 110 26.57 10.00 -4.82
C GLY A 110 26.17 9.41 -6.18
N ARG A 111 25.36 8.34 -6.21
CA ARG A 111 24.91 7.69 -7.47
C ARG A 111 23.39 7.59 -7.55
N ASP A 112 22.69 8.60 -7.07
CA ASP A 112 21.24 8.67 -7.09
C ASP A 112 20.70 8.62 -8.54
N GLY A 113 19.70 7.76 -8.77
CA GLY A 113 19.12 7.57 -10.11
C GLY A 113 19.83 6.55 -11.00
N ASP A 114 21.01 6.07 -10.61
CA ASP A 114 21.72 5.02 -11.36
C ASP A 114 21.18 3.63 -10.99
N GLY A 115 20.53 2.96 -11.94
CA GLY A 115 19.96 1.63 -11.73
C GLY A 115 20.97 0.56 -11.32
N LEU A 116 22.25 0.71 -11.70
CA LEU A 116 23.31 -0.22 -11.32
C LEU A 116 23.88 0.05 -9.92
N ALA A 117 23.54 1.21 -9.33
CA ALA A 117 23.94 1.60 -8.00
C ALA A 117 22.87 1.36 -6.92
N ILE A 118 21.77 0.71 -7.27
CA ILE A 118 20.70 0.42 -6.31
C ILE A 118 21.19 -0.58 -5.27
N VAL A 119 21.09 -0.20 -3.99
CA VAL A 119 21.36 -1.05 -2.84
C VAL A 119 20.11 -1.86 -2.48
N HIS A 120 18.98 -1.19 -2.26
CA HIS A 120 17.69 -1.85 -2.06
C HIS A 120 16.53 -0.95 -2.47
N ARG A 121 15.39 -1.58 -2.71
CA ARG A 121 14.14 -0.91 -3.03
C ARG A 121 13.02 -1.44 -2.16
N GLY A 122 12.44 -0.59 -1.32
CA GLY A 122 11.23 -0.87 -0.56
C GLY A 122 9.99 -0.49 -1.35
N GLU A 123 8.93 -1.27 -1.22
CA GLU A 123 7.62 -1.02 -1.84
C GLU A 123 6.50 -1.35 -0.87
N ILE A 124 5.59 -0.41 -0.61
CA ILE A 124 4.33 -0.65 0.11
C ILE A 124 3.32 -1.15 -0.92
N THR A 125 2.75 -2.34 -0.67
CA THR A 125 1.87 -3.02 -1.64
C THR A 125 0.42 -3.07 -1.21
N GLN A 126 0.14 -3.08 0.09
CA GLN A 126 -1.20 -3.22 0.63
C GLN A 126 -1.43 -2.35 1.86
N THR A 127 -2.67 -1.93 2.04
CA THR A 127 -3.16 -1.21 3.22
C THR A 127 -4.49 -1.81 3.67
N ALA A 128 -4.72 -1.84 4.98
CA ALA A 128 -5.97 -2.28 5.59
C ALA A 128 -6.29 -1.42 6.80
N ARG A 129 -7.57 -1.26 7.13
CA ARG A 129 -8.02 -0.50 8.30
C ARG A 129 -9.29 -1.10 8.91
N GLU A 130 -9.47 -0.81 10.17
CA GLU A 130 -10.66 -1.08 10.95
C GLU A 130 -10.92 0.12 11.86
N CYS A 131 -12.17 0.58 11.96
CA CYS A 131 -12.52 1.76 12.76
C CYS A 131 -13.51 1.43 13.85
N GLN A 132 -13.35 2.14 14.97
CA GLN A 132 -14.34 2.24 16.01
C GLN A 132 -14.68 3.74 16.20
N ILE A 133 -15.96 4.09 16.10
CA ILE A 133 -16.43 5.48 16.18
C ILE A 133 -17.47 5.57 17.27
N GLN A 134 -17.20 6.37 18.31
CA GLN A 134 -18.06 6.54 19.46
C GLN A 134 -18.08 8.01 19.89
N GLY A 135 -19.25 8.67 19.81
CA GLY A 135 -19.43 10.03 20.33
C GLY A 135 -18.46 11.08 19.79
N GLY A 136 -18.06 10.97 18.50
CA GLY A 136 -17.07 11.87 17.89
C GLY A 136 -15.61 11.45 18.08
N HIS A 137 -15.36 10.47 18.96
CA HIS A 137 -14.03 9.88 19.12
C HIS A 137 -13.84 8.74 18.12
N VAL A 138 -12.78 8.80 17.33
CA VAL A 138 -12.46 7.83 16.28
C VAL A 138 -11.16 7.11 16.61
N SER A 139 -11.21 5.78 16.63
CA SER A 139 -10.04 4.92 16.75
C SER A 139 -9.88 4.12 15.47
N ILE A 140 -8.76 4.29 14.76
CA ILE A 140 -8.44 3.57 13.55
C ILE A 140 -7.31 2.60 13.84
N LYS A 141 -7.58 1.29 13.79
CA LYS A 141 -6.56 0.27 13.68
C LYS A 141 -6.19 0.15 12.21
N TYR A 142 -4.97 0.47 11.87
CA TYR A 142 -4.48 0.44 10.49
C TYR A 142 -3.30 -0.51 10.33
N GLY A 143 -3.18 -1.09 9.16
CA GLY A 143 -2.06 -1.95 8.83
C GLY A 143 -1.61 -1.73 7.39
N PHE A 144 -0.33 -1.92 7.15
CA PHE A 144 0.24 -1.92 5.80
C PHE A 144 1.30 -3.01 5.68
N SER A 145 1.46 -3.50 4.47
CA SER A 145 2.48 -4.50 4.14
C SER A 145 3.20 -4.14 2.85
N GLY A 146 4.34 -4.78 2.65
CA GLY A 146 5.17 -4.56 1.50
C GLY A 146 6.36 -5.49 1.43
N ARG A 147 7.27 -5.14 0.54
CA ARG A 147 8.49 -5.93 0.27
C ARG A 147 9.70 -5.03 0.09
N VAL A 148 10.86 -5.63 0.31
CA VAL A 148 12.17 -5.04 -0.01
C VAL A 148 12.87 -5.96 -0.99
N LEU A 149 13.38 -5.38 -2.07
CA LEU A 149 14.18 -6.09 -3.06
C LEU A 149 15.61 -5.60 -2.96
N LEU A 150 16.58 -6.52 -2.94
CA LEU A 150 17.99 -6.17 -3.08
C LEU A 150 18.26 -5.72 -4.52
N GLY A 151 19.01 -4.62 -4.63
CA GLY A 151 19.54 -4.16 -5.90
C GLY A 151 20.88 -4.80 -6.26
N PRO A 152 21.49 -4.41 -7.40
CA PRO A 152 22.77 -4.94 -7.86
C PRO A 152 23.94 -4.70 -6.87
N ARG A 153 23.80 -3.69 -5.99
CA ARG A 153 24.78 -3.36 -4.95
C ARG A 153 24.30 -3.74 -3.55
N GLY A 154 23.14 -4.38 -3.45
CA GLY A 154 22.58 -4.83 -2.19
C GLY A 154 23.31 -6.03 -1.62
N THR A 155 23.40 -6.08 -0.30
CA THR A 155 23.87 -7.24 0.46
C THR A 155 22.75 -7.74 1.34
N ALA A 156 22.71 -9.06 1.54
CA ALA A 156 21.79 -9.66 2.51
C ALA A 156 22.06 -9.10 3.92
N GLY A 157 21.05 -9.04 4.74
CA GLY A 157 21.14 -8.50 6.09
C GLY A 157 19.92 -7.67 6.47
N HIS A 158 20.10 -6.85 7.47
CA HIS A 158 19.05 -6.03 8.06
C HIS A 158 18.86 -4.71 7.32
N VAL A 159 17.63 -4.42 6.92
CA VAL A 159 17.24 -3.17 6.23
C VAL A 159 16.20 -2.45 7.07
N SER A 160 16.40 -1.18 7.35
CA SER A 160 15.51 -0.30 8.09
C SER A 160 14.87 0.73 7.13
N LEU A 161 13.55 0.74 7.04
CA LEU A 161 12.79 1.63 6.16
C LEU A 161 12.04 2.68 6.98
N PRO A 162 12.28 3.98 6.77
CA PRO A 162 11.51 5.03 7.43
C PRO A 162 10.14 5.18 6.77
N VAL A 163 9.09 5.13 7.58
CA VAL A 163 7.70 5.23 7.16
C VAL A 163 6.98 6.30 7.98
N ASN A 164 6.24 7.16 7.31
CA ASN A 164 5.36 8.14 7.93
C ASN A 164 3.90 7.77 7.66
N VAL A 165 3.08 7.86 8.71
CA VAL A 165 1.63 7.76 8.61
C VAL A 165 1.04 9.09 9.02
N VAL A 166 0.16 9.65 8.19
CA VAL A 166 -0.38 10.99 8.37
C VAL A 166 -1.90 10.97 8.23
N LEU A 167 -2.60 11.46 9.24
CA LEU A 167 -4.03 11.75 9.20
C LEU A 167 -4.24 13.19 8.75
N THR A 168 -5.08 13.37 7.73
CA THR A 168 -5.45 14.68 7.21
C THR A 168 -6.95 14.92 7.33
N ASP A 169 -7.35 16.18 7.39
CA ASP A 169 -8.74 16.63 7.30
C ASP A 169 -9.19 16.87 5.84
N ALA A 170 -10.41 17.39 5.66
CA ALA A 170 -10.98 17.78 4.38
C ALA A 170 -10.13 18.80 3.60
N GLY A 171 -9.45 19.70 4.31
CA GLY A 171 -8.54 20.71 3.78
C GLY A 171 -7.14 20.19 3.47
N LYS A 172 -6.90 18.87 3.64
CA LYS A 172 -5.58 18.23 3.54
C LYS A 172 -4.57 18.76 4.57
N GLN A 173 -5.04 19.36 5.65
CA GLN A 173 -4.19 19.75 6.75
C GLN A 173 -3.86 18.53 7.60
N ARG A 174 -2.61 18.43 8.05
CA ARG A 174 -2.19 17.35 8.95
C ARG A 174 -2.85 17.54 10.32
N VAL A 175 -3.65 16.57 10.72
CA VAL A 175 -4.28 16.52 12.05
C VAL A 175 -3.37 15.80 13.03
N GLN A 176 -2.86 14.63 12.62
CA GLN A 176 -2.00 13.78 13.43
C GLN A 176 -1.08 12.95 12.54
N GLY A 177 -0.04 12.38 13.09
CA GLY A 177 0.84 11.47 12.37
C GLY A 177 1.72 10.66 13.28
N ASP A 178 2.17 9.52 12.76
CA ASP A 178 3.10 8.59 13.38
C ASP A 178 4.28 8.38 12.44
N SER A 179 5.51 8.38 12.99
CA SER A 179 6.73 8.08 12.27
C SER A 179 7.32 6.81 12.84
N LEU A 180 7.55 5.83 12.01
CA LEU A 180 8.04 4.51 12.43
C LEU A 180 9.16 4.02 11.51
N ARG A 181 9.91 3.04 11.98
CA ARG A 181 10.87 2.29 11.18
C ARG A 181 10.36 0.87 11.03
N VAL A 182 10.37 0.39 9.80
CA VAL A 182 10.05 -1.00 9.49
C VAL A 182 11.37 -1.73 9.25
N GLU A 183 11.59 -2.78 10.02
CA GLU A 183 12.80 -3.57 9.97
C GLU A 183 12.55 -4.85 9.15
N VAL A 184 13.45 -5.16 8.23
CA VAL A 184 13.34 -6.29 7.32
C VAL A 184 14.66 -7.04 7.26
N ASP A 185 14.62 -8.33 7.54
CA ASP A 185 15.79 -9.19 7.38
C ASP A 185 15.74 -9.89 6.01
N ILE A 186 16.80 -9.74 5.23
CA ILE A 186 16.92 -10.33 3.91
C ILE A 186 17.98 -11.43 3.95
N ALA A 187 17.55 -12.66 3.67
CA ALA A 187 18.44 -13.80 3.67
C ALA A 187 19.32 -13.86 2.40
N PRO A 188 20.54 -14.44 2.48
CA PRO A 188 21.46 -14.50 1.34
C PRO A 188 20.93 -15.27 0.13
N ASP A 189 20.06 -16.25 0.36
CA ASP A 189 19.45 -17.12 -0.65
C ASP A 189 18.13 -16.56 -1.21
N LYS A 190 17.58 -15.48 -0.59
CA LYS A 190 16.30 -14.86 -0.94
C LYS A 190 16.45 -13.35 -1.01
N PRO A 191 16.64 -12.77 -2.20
CA PRO A 191 16.89 -11.32 -2.36
C PRO A 191 15.63 -10.46 -2.13
N ILE A 192 14.57 -11.03 -1.60
CA ILE A 192 13.31 -10.34 -1.29
C ILE A 192 12.96 -10.60 0.17
N GLY A 193 12.81 -9.52 0.94
CA GLY A 193 12.25 -9.52 2.29
C GLY A 193 10.85 -8.95 2.28
N TYR A 194 10.00 -9.41 3.20
CA TYR A 194 8.61 -8.91 3.37
C TYR A 194 8.48 -8.23 4.71
N PHE A 195 7.60 -7.26 4.79
CA PHE A 195 7.27 -6.57 6.03
C PHE A 195 5.77 -6.34 6.16
N SER A 196 5.32 -6.24 7.39
CA SER A 196 3.98 -5.77 7.75
C SER A 196 4.05 -4.99 9.06
N SER A 197 3.16 -4.03 9.24
CA SER A 197 3.02 -3.26 10.47
C SER A 197 1.56 -2.98 10.74
N VAL A 198 1.13 -3.15 11.99
CA VAL A 198 -0.23 -2.82 12.45
C VAL A 198 -0.12 -1.87 13.64
N ARG A 199 -0.86 -0.77 13.60
CA ARG A 199 -0.90 0.24 14.67
C ARG A 199 -2.30 0.82 14.84
N THR A 200 -2.48 1.64 15.85
CA THR A 200 -3.73 2.33 16.12
C THR A 200 -3.45 3.83 16.26
N ILE A 201 -4.31 4.63 15.65
CA ILE A 201 -4.35 6.09 15.81
C ILE A 201 -5.74 6.50 16.28
N THR A 202 -5.80 7.45 17.20
CA THR A 202 -7.06 7.96 17.75
C THR A 202 -7.11 9.47 17.58
N PHE A 203 -8.28 10.01 17.27
CA PHE A 203 -8.50 11.45 17.15
C PHE A 203 -9.96 11.79 17.39
N ASP A 204 -10.22 13.08 17.65
CA ASP A 204 -11.56 13.60 17.85
C ASP A 204 -12.04 14.34 16.61
N VAL A 205 -13.28 14.11 16.22
CA VAL A 205 -13.95 14.80 15.12
C VAL A 205 -14.81 15.92 15.72
N PRO A 206 -14.56 17.19 15.38
CA PRO A 206 -15.34 18.31 15.86
C PRO A 206 -16.83 18.20 15.50
N GLU A 207 -17.70 18.80 16.29
CA GLU A 207 -19.12 18.88 15.99
C GLU A 207 -19.36 19.50 14.60
N GLY A 208 -20.20 18.86 13.79
CA GLY A 208 -20.51 19.28 12.43
C GLY A 208 -19.53 18.80 11.36
N ALA A 209 -18.38 18.24 11.71
CA ALA A 209 -17.48 17.59 10.78
C ALA A 209 -17.87 16.12 10.56
N ARG A 210 -17.48 15.56 9.43
CA ARG A 210 -17.76 14.17 9.06
C ARG A 210 -16.49 13.33 9.12
N THR A 211 -16.55 12.14 9.68
CA THR A 211 -15.42 11.21 9.72
C THR A 211 -14.93 10.82 8.31
N ALA A 212 -15.82 10.77 7.32
CA ALA A 212 -15.47 10.51 5.93
C ALA A 212 -14.58 11.58 5.26
N ASP A 213 -14.52 12.78 5.83
CA ASP A 213 -13.69 13.87 5.31
C ASP A 213 -12.22 13.72 5.73
N TYR A 214 -11.94 12.85 6.70
CA TYR A 214 -10.58 12.52 7.12
C TYR A 214 -9.99 11.41 6.26
N LYS A 215 -8.67 11.48 6.05
CA LYS A 215 -7.93 10.45 5.30
C LYS A 215 -6.63 10.13 6.01
N LEU A 216 -6.36 8.85 6.15
CA LEU A 216 -5.09 8.34 6.63
C LEU A 216 -4.21 7.99 5.43
N TYR A 217 -2.96 8.39 5.47
CA TYR A 217 -1.99 8.09 4.42
C TYR A 217 -0.76 7.44 5.03
N VAL A 218 -0.20 6.47 4.30
CA VAL A 218 1.12 5.90 4.57
C VAL A 218 2.08 6.28 3.44
N ALA A 219 3.32 6.58 3.79
CA ALA A 219 4.36 7.00 2.85
C ALA A 219 5.72 6.54 3.34
N PHE A 220 6.62 6.18 2.42
CA PHE A 220 8.02 6.19 2.78
C PHE A 220 8.51 7.63 2.95
N GLU A 221 9.31 7.85 3.97
CA GLU A 221 10.05 9.10 4.12
C GLU A 221 11.21 9.11 3.13
N LYS A 222 11.26 10.11 2.25
CA LYS A 222 12.39 10.27 1.36
C LYS A 222 13.60 10.72 2.19
N ALA A 223 14.73 10.05 2.02
CA ALA A 223 16.00 10.58 2.51
C ALA A 223 16.21 11.94 1.83
N GLY A 224 16.26 13.00 2.67
CA GLY A 224 16.53 14.36 2.21
C GLY A 224 18.00 14.53 1.80
#